data_f9be5baba8bbc6ff535f857bbd1340f7
#
_entry.id   f9be5baba8bbc6ff535f857bbd1340f7
#
_cell.length_a   1.000
_cell.length_b   1.000
_cell.length_c   1.000
_cell.angle_alpha   90.00
_cell.angle_beta   90.00
_cell.angle_gamma   90.00
#
_symmetry.space_group_name_H-M   'P 1'
#
loop_
_entity.id
_entity.type
_entity.pdbx_description
1 polymer ?
#
loop_
_entity_poly.entity_id
_entity_poly.type
_entity_poly.pdbx_seq_one_letter_code
_entity_poly.pdbx_strand_id
1 'polypeptide(L)'
;MDTIKIKFTGMGGNFDEKDNFITKILQERYVIRVEEDPDFLFYSVNSSDYLNYDCVRIFYTAENIVPDFNICDYAIGFHYLNFADRYIRYPLYLVDGFRAYAGDDYALNLQLALQKHVIEDDFLNRKTEFCSFVYSNAEAAECRRAMFDALSNYKRVNSAGRYLNNVGRPLENKLEFQKKHKFVIAFENTSTPGYTTEKIVHAFAAGAIPIYWGNPDIMREFNPESFINCHDFGLTEKGEQEIIAKIVEEVKRLDQDDKAYMEMLRTPAFTAENNVDMQRELFKKFLFHIFDQNIESAYRRNRFYWGERYERKQRIGNRFYWQCRKVIPIRDGIRKLFRRYK
;
A
#
# COMPACT_ATOMS: atom_id res chain seq x y z
N MET A 1 -10.60 24.28 -22.45
CA MET A 1 -10.47 23.42 -21.26
C MET A 1 -11.00 24.22 -20.08
N ASP A 2 -11.90 23.63 -19.34
CA ASP A 2 -12.46 24.25 -18.14
C ASP A 2 -11.40 24.34 -17.05
N THR A 3 -11.45 25.39 -16.24
CA THR A 3 -10.56 25.59 -15.11
C THR A 3 -11.21 25.01 -13.87
N ILE A 4 -10.48 24.13 -13.16
CA ILE A 4 -10.93 23.46 -11.94
C ILE A 4 -9.99 23.80 -10.80
N LYS A 5 -10.56 24.20 -9.67
CA LYS A 5 -9.82 24.48 -8.44
C LYS A 5 -9.79 23.24 -7.56
N ILE A 6 -8.61 22.77 -7.25
CA ILE A 6 -8.40 21.62 -6.37
C ILE A 6 -7.49 21.98 -5.20
N LYS A 7 -7.54 21.16 -4.15
CA LYS A 7 -6.58 21.18 -3.05
C LYS A 7 -6.34 19.77 -2.55
N PHE A 8 -5.19 19.57 -1.93
CA PHE A 8 -4.85 18.33 -1.23
C PHE A 8 -4.59 18.62 0.26
N THR A 9 -5.02 17.74 1.15
CA THR A 9 -4.70 17.85 2.58
C THR A 9 -4.51 16.48 3.22
N GLY A 10 -3.65 16.39 4.23
CA GLY A 10 -3.38 15.14 4.94
C GLY A 10 -2.66 14.07 4.11
N MET A 11 -2.08 14.42 2.97
CA MET A 11 -1.26 13.53 2.17
C MET A 11 0.08 13.23 2.88
N GLY A 12 0.80 12.20 2.48
CA GLY A 12 2.10 11.84 3.07
C GLY A 12 3.21 12.85 2.77
N GLY A 13 4.31 12.78 3.54
CA GLY A 13 5.31 13.84 3.69
C GLY A 13 6.05 14.36 2.45
N ASN A 14 6.04 13.66 1.31
CA ASN A 14 6.69 14.10 0.07
C ASN A 14 5.68 14.23 -1.09
N PHE A 15 4.41 14.40 -0.77
CA PHE A 15 3.37 14.56 -1.80
C PHE A 15 3.45 15.95 -2.42
N ASP A 16 3.64 16.03 -3.74
CA ASP A 16 3.59 17.28 -4.50
C ASP A 16 2.17 17.48 -5.07
N GLU A 17 1.49 18.52 -4.65
CA GLU A 17 0.12 18.83 -5.08
C GLU A 17 0.03 19.13 -6.58
N LYS A 18 1.10 19.61 -7.20
CA LYS A 18 1.16 20.00 -8.62
C LYS A 18 1.69 18.88 -9.51
N ASP A 19 2.51 17.99 -8.97
CA ASP A 19 3.11 16.87 -9.69
C ASP A 19 2.81 15.51 -9.02
N ASN A 20 1.59 15.02 -9.22
CA ASN A 20 1.16 13.71 -8.76
C ASN A 20 0.27 13.02 -9.79
N PHE A 21 0.01 11.73 -9.61
CA PHE A 21 -0.75 10.91 -10.56
C PHE A 21 -2.19 11.41 -10.79
N ILE A 22 -2.86 11.95 -9.77
CA ILE A 22 -4.22 12.51 -9.89
C ILE A 22 -4.20 13.79 -10.73
N THR A 23 -3.31 14.73 -10.37
CA THR A 23 -3.17 16.01 -11.08
C THR A 23 -2.80 15.78 -12.55
N LYS A 24 -1.88 14.84 -12.85
CA LYS A 24 -1.50 14.48 -14.23
C LYS A 24 -2.68 13.97 -15.05
N ILE A 25 -3.49 13.08 -14.49
CA ILE A 25 -4.69 12.58 -15.17
C ILE A 25 -5.68 13.72 -15.42
N LEU A 26 -5.94 14.56 -14.44
CA LEU A 26 -6.87 15.67 -14.59
C LEU A 26 -6.39 16.71 -15.62
N GLN A 27 -5.09 16.97 -15.72
CA GLN A 27 -4.49 17.88 -16.70
C GLN A 27 -4.65 17.41 -18.15
N GLU A 28 -4.96 16.15 -18.40
CA GLU A 28 -5.29 15.69 -19.76
C GLU A 28 -6.56 16.36 -20.30
N ARG A 29 -7.44 16.85 -19.43
CA ARG A 29 -8.77 17.34 -19.79
C ARG A 29 -9.10 18.73 -19.26
N TYR A 30 -8.46 19.16 -18.18
CA TYR A 30 -8.76 20.42 -17.48
C TYR A 30 -7.52 21.28 -17.25
N VAL A 31 -7.74 22.58 -17.05
CA VAL A 31 -6.75 23.49 -16.49
C VAL A 31 -6.86 23.40 -14.96
N ILE A 32 -5.87 22.78 -14.32
CA ILE A 32 -5.90 22.57 -12.86
C ILE A 32 -5.22 23.72 -12.13
N ARG A 33 -5.91 24.28 -11.14
CA ARG A 33 -5.39 25.26 -10.19
C ARG A 33 -5.45 24.71 -8.77
N VAL A 34 -4.31 24.73 -8.09
CA VAL A 34 -4.22 24.39 -6.67
C VAL A 34 -4.44 25.67 -5.87
N GLU A 35 -5.56 25.78 -5.16
CA GLU A 35 -5.99 27.02 -4.48
C GLU A 35 -6.52 26.71 -3.06
N GLU A 36 -6.49 27.74 -2.19
CA GLU A 36 -6.96 27.63 -0.80
C GLU A 36 -8.49 27.56 -0.69
N ASP A 37 -9.22 28.05 -1.69
CA ASP A 37 -10.69 27.94 -1.82
C ASP A 37 -11.03 27.02 -3.00
N PRO A 38 -10.96 25.69 -2.80
CA PRO A 38 -11.13 24.71 -3.87
C PRO A 38 -12.61 24.35 -4.10
N ASP A 39 -12.91 23.94 -5.34
CA ASP A 39 -14.18 23.29 -5.68
C ASP A 39 -14.15 21.80 -5.28
N PHE A 40 -12.96 21.17 -5.34
CA PHE A 40 -12.73 19.77 -5.00
C PHE A 40 -11.52 19.61 -4.08
N LEU A 41 -11.71 18.88 -2.99
CA LEU A 41 -10.66 18.59 -2.02
C LEU A 41 -10.32 17.10 -2.02
N PHE A 42 -9.09 16.76 -2.34
CA PHE A 42 -8.53 15.45 -2.01
C PHE A 42 -7.97 15.46 -0.60
N TYR A 43 -8.35 14.49 0.21
CA TYR A 43 -7.84 14.41 1.58
C TYR A 43 -7.47 12.98 1.98
N SER A 44 -6.52 12.87 2.90
CA SER A 44 -6.05 11.61 3.45
C SER A 44 -5.99 11.66 4.98
N VAL A 45 -5.40 10.62 5.58
CA VAL A 45 -5.48 10.32 7.02
C VAL A 45 -4.58 11.17 7.92
N ASN A 46 -3.61 11.91 7.37
CA ASN A 46 -2.60 12.60 8.18
C ASN A 46 -3.04 13.98 8.70
N SER A 47 -4.25 14.45 8.36
CA SER A 47 -4.83 15.71 8.84
C SER A 47 -6.33 15.57 9.04
N SER A 48 -6.91 16.47 9.84
CA SER A 48 -8.36 16.67 9.96
C SER A 48 -8.84 17.97 9.31
N ASP A 49 -7.96 18.67 8.59
CA ASP A 49 -8.25 19.99 8.01
C ASP A 49 -9.32 19.93 6.92
N TYR A 50 -9.54 18.75 6.33
CA TYR A 50 -10.61 18.53 5.35
C TYR A 50 -11.99 18.96 5.86
N LEU A 51 -12.21 18.95 7.16
CA LEU A 51 -13.47 19.43 7.77
C LEU A 51 -13.66 20.95 7.67
N ASN A 52 -12.61 21.72 7.35
CA ASN A 52 -12.70 23.17 7.22
C ASN A 52 -13.17 23.63 5.84
N TYR A 53 -13.25 22.72 4.85
CA TYR A 53 -13.62 23.04 3.47
C TYR A 53 -15.06 22.62 3.18
N ASP A 54 -15.87 23.55 2.69
CA ASP A 54 -17.23 23.27 2.21
C ASP A 54 -17.22 23.11 0.68
N CYS A 55 -16.63 22.02 0.22
CA CYS A 55 -16.49 21.66 -1.17
C CYS A 55 -16.71 20.16 -1.37
N VAL A 56 -16.67 19.66 -2.60
CA VAL A 56 -16.71 18.22 -2.88
C VAL A 56 -15.45 17.56 -2.33
N ARG A 57 -15.62 16.56 -1.47
CA ARG A 57 -14.51 15.88 -0.77
C ARG A 57 -14.27 14.50 -1.33
N ILE A 58 -13.03 14.23 -1.74
CA ILE A 58 -12.59 12.96 -2.30
C ILE A 58 -11.55 12.37 -1.33
N PHE A 59 -11.91 11.27 -0.69
CA PHE A 59 -10.97 10.56 0.19
C PHE A 59 -10.00 9.73 -0.63
N TYR A 60 -8.71 9.80 -0.30
CA TYR A 60 -7.66 8.94 -0.83
C TYR A 60 -6.75 8.46 0.30
N THR A 61 -6.39 7.20 0.31
CA THR A 61 -5.46 6.68 1.33
C THR A 61 -4.54 5.60 0.77
N ALA A 62 -3.29 5.62 1.26
CA ALA A 62 -2.31 4.54 1.12
C ALA A 62 -2.32 3.60 2.35
N GLU A 63 -3.21 3.84 3.32
CA GLU A 63 -3.33 3.08 4.55
C GLU A 63 -4.59 2.20 4.54
N ASN A 64 -4.59 1.14 5.37
CA ASN A 64 -5.71 0.20 5.50
C ASN A 64 -6.87 0.81 6.30
N ILE A 65 -7.57 1.74 5.69
CA ILE A 65 -8.70 2.47 6.30
C ILE A 65 -9.89 2.49 5.35
N VAL A 66 -11.06 2.14 5.87
CA VAL A 66 -12.34 2.20 5.14
C VAL A 66 -12.80 3.66 5.05
N PRO A 67 -13.23 4.15 3.88
CA PRO A 67 -13.77 5.50 3.74
C PRO A 67 -15.01 5.75 4.60
N ASP A 68 -15.11 6.93 5.20
CA ASP A 68 -16.32 7.41 5.86
C ASP A 68 -17.16 8.24 4.90
N PHE A 69 -18.14 7.63 4.27
CA PHE A 69 -19.03 8.26 3.30
C PHE A 69 -20.04 9.26 3.89
N ASN A 70 -20.07 9.45 5.20
CA ASN A 70 -20.72 10.60 5.80
C ASN A 70 -19.86 11.86 5.71
N ILE A 71 -18.56 11.72 5.51
CA ILE A 71 -17.58 12.80 5.46
C ILE A 71 -17.10 13.08 4.04
N CYS A 72 -16.92 12.06 3.20
CA CYS A 72 -16.51 12.22 1.80
C CYS A 72 -17.68 12.04 0.83
N ASP A 73 -17.60 12.70 -0.31
CA ASP A 73 -18.50 12.50 -1.43
C ASP A 73 -18.09 11.29 -2.24
N TYR A 74 -16.78 11.16 -2.51
CA TYR A 74 -16.15 10.06 -3.22
C TYR A 74 -14.96 9.53 -2.47
N ALA A 75 -14.55 8.29 -2.80
CA ALA A 75 -13.37 7.70 -2.19
C ALA A 75 -12.60 6.77 -3.15
N ILE A 76 -11.28 6.78 -2.97
CA ILE A 76 -10.32 5.90 -3.62
C ILE A 76 -9.63 5.11 -2.51
N GLY A 77 -9.72 3.79 -2.54
CA GLY A 77 -9.19 2.96 -1.45
C GLY A 77 -8.88 1.52 -1.88
N PHE A 78 -8.67 0.65 -0.90
CA PHE A 78 -8.23 -0.73 -1.13
C PHE A 78 -9.36 -1.77 -1.08
N HIS A 79 -10.42 -1.51 -0.31
CA HIS A 79 -11.43 -2.51 0.02
C HIS A 79 -12.28 -2.89 -1.20
N TYR A 80 -12.76 -4.12 -1.23
CA TYR A 80 -13.74 -4.57 -2.22
C TYR A 80 -15.13 -4.05 -1.85
N LEU A 81 -15.36 -2.75 -2.13
CA LEU A 81 -16.64 -2.08 -1.89
C LEU A 81 -17.34 -1.81 -3.22
N ASN A 82 -18.66 -1.91 -3.20
CA ASN A 82 -19.52 -1.39 -4.27
C ASN A 82 -20.43 -0.34 -3.64
N PHE A 83 -20.21 0.93 -3.96
CA PHE A 83 -21.04 2.03 -3.45
C PHE A 83 -21.41 3.00 -4.58
N ALA A 84 -22.17 2.51 -5.54
CA ALA A 84 -22.59 3.24 -6.74
C ALA A 84 -21.41 3.95 -7.44
N ASP A 85 -21.55 5.25 -7.74
CA ASP A 85 -20.54 6.08 -8.40
C ASP A 85 -19.54 6.75 -7.41
N ARG A 86 -19.63 6.40 -6.12
CA ARG A 86 -18.88 7.10 -5.06
C ARG A 86 -17.54 6.46 -4.71
N TYR A 87 -17.25 5.27 -5.19
CA TYR A 87 -16.06 4.54 -4.77
C TYR A 87 -15.38 3.82 -5.93
N ILE A 88 -14.05 3.88 -5.91
CA ILE A 88 -13.20 3.02 -6.72
C ILE A 88 -12.13 2.36 -5.87
N ARG A 89 -11.91 1.07 -6.07
CA ARG A 89 -10.74 0.38 -5.57
C ARG A 89 -9.55 0.66 -6.50
N TYR A 90 -8.48 1.23 -5.96
CA TYR A 90 -7.25 1.50 -6.71
C TYR A 90 -6.03 1.16 -5.85
N PRO A 91 -5.49 -0.08 -5.96
CA PRO A 91 -4.35 -0.53 -5.17
C PRO A 91 -3.10 0.32 -5.38
N LEU A 92 -2.28 0.44 -4.34
CA LEU A 92 -1.11 1.33 -4.34
C LEU A 92 -0.07 0.96 -5.41
N TYR A 93 0.04 -0.31 -5.78
CA TYR A 93 0.97 -0.74 -6.82
C TYR A 93 0.63 -0.21 -8.24
N LEU A 94 -0.59 0.31 -8.45
CA LEU A 94 -1.01 0.95 -9.70
C LEU A 94 -0.69 2.45 -9.75
N VAL A 95 -0.29 3.04 -8.63
CA VAL A 95 -0.07 4.49 -8.49
C VAL A 95 1.31 4.86 -9.03
N ASP A 96 1.33 5.61 -10.11
CA ASP A 96 2.58 6.14 -10.68
C ASP A 96 3.11 7.32 -9.84
N GLY A 97 4.44 7.43 -9.74
CA GLY A 97 5.10 8.55 -9.08
C GLY A 97 5.13 8.52 -7.55
N PHE A 98 4.56 7.49 -6.91
CA PHE A 98 4.72 7.31 -5.48
C PHE A 98 6.11 6.74 -5.16
N ARG A 99 6.75 7.23 -4.09
CA ARG A 99 8.11 6.85 -3.68
C ARG A 99 8.15 6.67 -2.16
N ALA A 100 8.17 5.42 -1.70
CA ALA A 100 8.31 5.12 -0.28
C ALA A 100 9.78 5.10 0.18
N TYR A 101 10.71 4.78 -0.71
CA TYR A 101 12.14 4.70 -0.46
C TYR A 101 12.93 5.44 -1.52
N ALA A 102 14.19 5.76 -1.22
CA ALA A 102 15.12 6.32 -2.19
C ALA A 102 15.27 5.37 -3.41
N GLY A 103 15.22 5.93 -4.60
CA GLY A 103 15.32 5.18 -5.86
C GLY A 103 14.10 4.36 -6.23
N ASP A 104 12.99 4.39 -5.46
CA ASP A 104 11.75 3.73 -5.87
C ASP A 104 11.14 4.45 -7.09
N ASP A 105 10.73 3.63 -8.06
CA ASP A 105 9.93 4.03 -9.20
C ASP A 105 8.83 2.97 -9.41
N TYR A 106 7.60 3.31 -9.01
CA TYR A 106 6.50 2.34 -9.03
C TYR A 106 6.06 1.99 -10.44
N ALA A 107 6.16 2.90 -11.40
CA ALA A 107 5.86 2.61 -12.79
C ALA A 107 6.87 1.59 -13.36
N LEU A 108 8.16 1.81 -13.13
CA LEU A 108 9.21 0.86 -13.51
C LEU A 108 9.03 -0.49 -12.80
N ASN A 109 8.77 -0.48 -11.49
CA ASN A 109 8.58 -1.72 -10.74
C ASN A 109 7.38 -2.52 -11.27
N LEU A 110 6.28 -1.86 -11.60
CA LEU A 110 5.11 -2.52 -12.19
C LEU A 110 5.44 -3.10 -13.56
N GLN A 111 6.14 -2.36 -14.43
CA GLN A 111 6.57 -2.84 -15.72
C GLN A 111 7.47 -4.09 -15.61
N LEU A 112 8.46 -4.06 -14.72
CA LEU A 112 9.34 -5.20 -14.47
C LEU A 112 8.58 -6.42 -13.93
N ALA A 113 7.62 -6.20 -13.03
CA ALA A 113 6.77 -7.27 -12.48
C ALA A 113 5.89 -7.92 -13.56
N LEU A 114 5.36 -7.14 -14.50
CA LEU A 114 4.59 -7.65 -15.65
C LEU A 114 5.44 -8.50 -16.58
N GLN A 115 6.75 -8.21 -16.68
CA GLN A 115 7.70 -8.91 -17.54
C GLN A 115 8.50 -10.00 -16.83
N LYS A 116 8.24 -10.29 -15.56
CA LYS A 116 9.07 -11.19 -14.75
C LYS A 116 9.21 -12.62 -15.32
N HIS A 117 8.28 -13.06 -16.13
CA HIS A 117 8.32 -14.37 -16.78
C HIS A 117 9.41 -14.48 -17.89
N VAL A 118 9.96 -13.35 -18.32
CA VAL A 118 11.05 -13.29 -19.29
C VAL A 118 12.38 -13.30 -18.54
N ILE A 119 12.79 -14.47 -18.05
CA ILE A 119 14.00 -14.65 -17.24
C ILE A 119 14.95 -15.61 -17.95
N GLU A 120 16.21 -15.15 -18.14
CA GLU A 120 17.29 -15.90 -18.73
C GLU A 120 17.76 -17.05 -17.80
N ASP A 121 18.33 -18.10 -18.38
CA ASP A 121 18.75 -19.27 -17.60
C ASP A 121 19.90 -19.00 -16.62
N ASP A 122 20.75 -18.00 -16.88
CA ASP A 122 21.84 -17.59 -16.01
C ASP A 122 21.41 -16.65 -14.86
N PHE A 123 20.13 -16.29 -14.80
CA PHE A 123 19.60 -15.31 -13.86
C PHE A 123 19.88 -15.68 -12.40
N LEU A 124 19.85 -16.98 -12.08
CA LEU A 124 20.09 -17.46 -10.73
C LEU A 124 21.49 -17.10 -10.22
N ASN A 125 22.48 -17.00 -11.09
CA ASN A 125 23.85 -16.60 -10.74
C ASN A 125 23.92 -15.15 -10.18
N ARG A 126 22.91 -14.34 -10.47
CA ARG A 126 22.80 -12.96 -9.96
C ARG A 126 22.20 -12.89 -8.54
N LYS A 127 21.65 -14.01 -8.04
CA LYS A 127 21.04 -14.14 -6.72
C LYS A 127 22.07 -14.59 -5.68
N THR A 128 22.91 -13.65 -5.25
CA THR A 128 24.02 -13.91 -4.31
C THR A 128 23.59 -13.96 -2.84
N GLU A 129 22.35 -13.53 -2.54
CA GLU A 129 21.81 -13.40 -1.20
C GLU A 129 20.50 -14.18 -1.04
N PHE A 130 20.22 -14.63 0.17
CA PHE A 130 19.06 -15.49 0.46
C PHE A 130 17.74 -14.72 0.43
N CYS A 131 17.52 -13.85 1.42
CA CYS A 131 16.24 -13.19 1.62
C CYS A 131 16.40 -11.74 2.08
N SER A 132 15.54 -10.85 1.59
CA SER A 132 15.51 -9.44 2.01
C SER A 132 14.28 -9.09 2.82
N PHE A 133 14.47 -8.13 3.75
CA PHE A 133 13.45 -7.55 4.62
C PHE A 133 13.62 -6.03 4.64
N VAL A 134 12.71 -5.28 4.00
CA VAL A 134 12.84 -3.83 3.89
C VAL A 134 11.61 -3.13 4.44
N TYR A 135 11.68 -2.76 5.72
CA TYR A 135 10.60 -2.08 6.44
C TYR A 135 11.12 -0.92 7.27
N SER A 136 10.36 0.18 7.31
CA SER A 136 10.65 1.33 8.16
C SER A 136 9.72 1.41 9.37
N ASN A 137 8.50 0.85 9.24
CA ASN A 137 7.50 0.81 10.30
C ASN A 137 7.63 -0.47 11.13
N ALA A 138 7.79 -0.31 12.44
CA ALA A 138 7.78 -1.41 13.41
C ALA A 138 6.36 -1.80 13.86
N GLU A 139 5.37 -0.91 13.65
CA GLU A 139 3.98 -1.13 14.04
C GLU A 139 3.25 -1.88 12.93
N ALA A 140 3.25 -3.20 13.02
CA ALA A 140 2.60 -4.11 12.09
C ALA A 140 2.25 -5.41 12.82
N ALA A 141 1.53 -6.32 12.14
CA ALA A 141 1.20 -7.64 12.65
C ALA A 141 2.45 -8.40 13.16
N GLU A 142 2.30 -9.13 14.25
CA GLU A 142 3.39 -9.85 14.93
C GLU A 142 4.04 -10.90 14.01
N CYS A 143 3.26 -11.50 13.11
CA CYS A 143 3.73 -12.50 12.14
C CYS A 143 4.88 -12.00 11.26
N ARG A 144 4.95 -10.67 10.96
CA ARG A 144 6.05 -10.09 10.18
C ARG A 144 7.41 -10.26 10.88
N ARG A 145 7.47 -9.97 12.18
CA ARG A 145 8.68 -10.14 12.97
C ARG A 145 9.00 -11.63 13.17
N ALA A 146 7.99 -12.43 13.46
CA ALA A 146 8.15 -13.86 13.67
C ALA A 146 8.70 -14.58 12.42
N MET A 147 8.23 -14.20 11.21
CA MET A 147 8.77 -14.72 9.94
C MET A 147 10.22 -14.30 9.71
N PHE A 148 10.57 -13.04 9.97
CA PHE A 148 11.95 -12.57 9.87
C PHE A 148 12.89 -13.37 10.78
N ASP A 149 12.49 -13.58 12.04
CA ASP A 149 13.29 -14.32 13.02
C ASP A 149 13.44 -15.80 12.62
N ALA A 150 12.35 -16.44 12.19
CA ALA A 150 12.36 -17.86 11.79
C ALA A 150 13.23 -18.12 10.55
N LEU A 151 13.10 -17.29 9.50
CA LEU A 151 13.96 -17.39 8.32
C LEU A 151 15.42 -17.09 8.63
N SER A 152 15.69 -16.15 9.55
CA SER A 152 17.05 -15.80 9.98
C SER A 152 17.73 -16.96 10.73
N ASN A 153 16.98 -17.87 11.34
CA ASN A 153 17.52 -19.10 11.93
C ASN A 153 17.96 -20.13 10.89
N TYR A 154 17.43 -20.05 9.67
CA TYR A 154 17.86 -20.93 8.56
C TYR A 154 19.05 -20.34 7.79
N LYS A 155 18.89 -19.14 7.24
CA LYS A 155 19.92 -18.38 6.54
C LYS A 155 19.75 -16.90 6.82
N ARG A 156 20.84 -16.13 6.73
CA ARG A 156 20.81 -14.69 6.96
C ARG A 156 19.75 -13.99 6.12
N VAL A 157 18.80 -13.30 6.77
CA VAL A 157 17.87 -12.35 6.15
C VAL A 157 18.47 -10.95 6.24
N ASN A 158 18.72 -10.30 5.11
CA ASN A 158 19.27 -8.95 5.08
C ASN A 158 18.17 -7.91 5.27
N SER A 159 18.23 -7.15 6.34
CA SER A 159 17.31 -6.07 6.66
C SER A 159 17.94 -4.71 6.43
N ALA A 160 17.40 -3.94 5.47
CA ALA A 160 17.95 -2.65 5.07
C ALA A 160 17.04 -1.45 5.39
N GLY A 161 15.80 -1.67 5.86
CA GLY A 161 14.92 -0.61 6.33
C GLY A 161 15.34 -0.06 7.69
N ARG A 162 14.59 0.91 8.25
CA ARG A 162 14.86 1.41 9.61
C ARG A 162 14.54 0.37 10.70
N TYR A 163 13.55 -0.49 10.42
CA TYR A 163 13.17 -1.56 11.34
C TYR A 163 14.09 -2.77 11.15
N LEU A 164 14.67 -3.26 12.22
CA LEU A 164 15.58 -4.42 12.27
C LEU A 164 16.81 -4.31 11.34
N ASN A 165 17.29 -3.11 11.05
CA ASN A 165 18.44 -2.92 10.15
C ASN A 165 19.67 -3.72 10.64
N ASN A 166 20.16 -4.61 9.78
CA ASN A 166 21.35 -5.43 10.03
C ASN A 166 22.43 -5.30 8.95
N VAL A 167 22.22 -4.42 7.95
CA VAL A 167 23.21 -4.12 6.90
C VAL A 167 24.07 -2.91 7.25
N GLY A 168 23.75 -2.19 8.33
CA GLY A 168 24.59 -1.14 8.93
C GLY A 168 24.69 0.17 8.14
N ARG A 169 23.91 0.34 7.08
CA ARG A 169 23.88 1.56 6.23
C ARG A 169 22.47 1.89 5.79
N PRO A 170 22.18 3.17 5.42
CA PRO A 170 20.95 3.55 4.81
C PRO A 170 20.74 2.83 3.46
N LEU A 171 19.49 2.58 3.12
CA LEU A 171 19.10 2.02 1.83
C LEU A 171 19.19 3.10 0.75
N GLU A 172 20.06 2.90 -0.24
CA GLU A 172 20.23 3.83 -1.36
C GLU A 172 19.19 3.58 -2.47
N ASN A 173 18.96 2.32 -2.80
CA ASN A 173 17.97 1.90 -3.80
C ASN A 173 17.38 0.55 -3.40
N LYS A 174 16.06 0.51 -3.21
CA LYS A 174 15.36 -0.69 -2.76
C LYS A 174 15.37 -1.79 -3.82
N LEU A 175 15.10 -1.43 -5.07
CA LEU A 175 15.07 -2.39 -6.17
C LEU A 175 16.42 -3.07 -6.36
N GLU A 176 17.51 -2.28 -6.43
CA GLU A 176 18.87 -2.81 -6.61
C GLU A 176 19.31 -3.65 -5.39
N PHE A 177 18.87 -3.30 -4.19
CA PHE A 177 19.11 -4.13 -3.02
C PHE A 177 18.39 -5.47 -3.13
N GLN A 178 17.10 -5.48 -3.47
CA GLN A 178 16.28 -6.69 -3.55
C GLN A 178 16.68 -7.60 -4.72
N LYS A 179 17.18 -7.07 -5.82
CA LYS A 179 17.64 -7.86 -6.99
C LYS A 179 18.67 -8.95 -6.65
N LYS A 180 19.45 -8.75 -5.60
CA LYS A 180 20.50 -9.71 -5.17
C LYS A 180 19.92 -10.90 -4.38
N HIS A 181 18.66 -10.85 -3.96
CA HIS A 181 18.05 -11.84 -3.07
C HIS A 181 17.15 -12.82 -3.86
N LYS A 182 17.19 -14.10 -3.46
CA LYS A 182 16.27 -15.14 -3.98
C LYS A 182 14.82 -14.85 -3.52
N PHE A 183 14.63 -14.44 -2.27
CA PHE A 183 13.33 -14.22 -1.64
C PHE A 183 13.19 -12.81 -1.09
N VAL A 184 11.93 -12.35 -0.98
CA VAL A 184 11.58 -11.07 -0.33
C VAL A 184 10.41 -11.31 0.61
N ILE A 185 10.55 -10.96 1.90
CA ILE A 185 9.41 -10.92 2.82
C ILE A 185 8.55 -9.71 2.40
N ALA A 186 7.37 -9.98 1.84
CA ALA A 186 6.43 -8.99 1.30
C ALA A 186 5.14 -8.95 2.13
N PHE A 187 5.26 -8.71 3.44
CA PHE A 187 4.15 -8.67 4.38
C PHE A 187 3.54 -7.28 4.46
N GLU A 188 2.22 -7.19 4.35
CA GLU A 188 1.50 -5.94 4.62
C GLU A 188 1.52 -5.59 6.12
N ASN A 189 1.06 -4.40 6.48
CA ASN A 189 1.00 -4.00 7.90
C ASN A 189 -0.06 -4.78 8.66
N THR A 190 -1.16 -5.09 7.99
CA THR A 190 -2.34 -5.81 8.51
C THR A 190 -2.92 -6.68 7.41
N SER A 191 -3.81 -7.62 7.78
CA SER A 191 -4.54 -8.46 6.82
C SER A 191 -5.99 -7.99 6.71
N THR A 192 -6.37 -7.58 5.49
CA THR A 192 -7.76 -7.19 5.17
C THR A 192 -8.04 -7.46 3.68
N PRO A 193 -9.22 -8.00 3.32
CA PRO A 193 -9.59 -8.21 1.92
C PRO A 193 -9.43 -6.94 1.08
N GLY A 194 -8.65 -7.03 0.02
CA GLY A 194 -8.38 -5.93 -0.91
C GLY A 194 -7.16 -5.06 -0.56
N TYR A 195 -6.62 -5.13 0.67
CA TYR A 195 -5.47 -4.31 1.05
C TYR A 195 -4.17 -4.87 0.47
N THR A 196 -3.87 -4.44 -0.75
CA THR A 196 -2.64 -4.79 -1.48
C THR A 196 -1.86 -3.52 -1.79
N THR A 197 -0.63 -3.45 -1.28
CA THR A 197 0.26 -2.31 -1.54
C THR A 197 1.34 -2.67 -2.60
N GLU A 198 2.38 -1.90 -2.68
CA GLU A 198 3.49 -2.09 -3.62
C GLU A 198 4.41 -3.28 -3.29
N LYS A 199 4.31 -3.87 -2.10
CA LYS A 199 5.34 -4.77 -1.55
C LYS A 199 5.54 -6.03 -2.38
N ILE A 200 4.46 -6.69 -2.80
CA ILE A 200 4.54 -7.89 -3.64
C ILE A 200 5.07 -7.56 -5.04
N VAL A 201 4.66 -6.41 -5.60
CA VAL A 201 5.14 -5.96 -6.93
C VAL A 201 6.63 -5.63 -6.90
N HIS A 202 7.12 -5.01 -5.81
CA HIS A 202 8.57 -4.75 -5.65
C HIS A 202 9.39 -6.05 -5.60
N ALA A 203 8.87 -7.10 -4.97
CA ALA A 203 9.54 -8.40 -4.97
C ALA A 203 9.60 -9.00 -6.37
N PHE A 204 8.49 -8.96 -7.12
CA PHE A 204 8.45 -9.40 -8.51
C PHE A 204 9.37 -8.57 -9.41
N ALA A 205 9.37 -7.25 -9.28
CA ALA A 205 10.25 -6.36 -10.04
C ALA A 205 11.74 -6.65 -9.81
N ALA A 206 12.10 -7.05 -8.59
CA ALA A 206 13.44 -7.47 -8.26
C ALA A 206 13.80 -8.87 -8.81
N GLY A 207 12.86 -9.56 -9.47
CA GLY A 207 13.04 -10.94 -9.89
C GLY A 207 13.28 -11.87 -8.70
N ALA A 208 12.59 -11.65 -7.59
CA ALA A 208 12.64 -12.48 -6.39
C ALA A 208 11.28 -13.13 -6.15
N ILE A 209 11.26 -14.27 -5.44
CA ILE A 209 10.01 -14.90 -5.03
C ILE A 209 9.49 -14.18 -3.77
N PRO A 210 8.27 -13.59 -3.82
CA PRO A 210 7.64 -13.02 -2.63
C PRO A 210 7.24 -14.11 -1.64
N ILE A 211 7.55 -13.89 -0.35
CA ILE A 211 6.89 -14.57 0.76
C ILE A 211 5.84 -13.57 1.25
N TYR A 212 4.57 -13.80 0.91
CA TYR A 212 3.51 -12.80 1.05
C TYR A 212 2.52 -13.12 2.15
N TRP A 213 2.15 -12.09 2.91
CA TRP A 213 1.01 -12.09 3.82
C TRP A 213 0.37 -10.69 3.86
N GLY A 214 -0.96 -10.62 3.83
CA GLY A 214 -1.70 -9.36 3.80
C GLY A 214 -3.12 -9.54 3.31
N ASN A 215 -3.40 -9.19 2.05
CA ASN A 215 -4.71 -9.41 1.44
C ASN A 215 -5.03 -10.91 1.35
N PRO A 216 -6.05 -11.43 2.07
CA PRO A 216 -6.40 -12.84 1.97
C PRO A 216 -6.94 -13.24 0.59
N ASP A 217 -7.48 -12.28 -0.17
CA ASP A 217 -7.97 -12.47 -1.54
C ASP A 217 -6.92 -12.12 -2.61
N ILE A 218 -5.63 -12.21 -2.28
CA ILE A 218 -4.52 -11.79 -3.15
C ILE A 218 -4.54 -12.52 -4.51
N MET A 219 -5.06 -13.73 -4.57
CA MET A 219 -5.17 -14.55 -5.77
C MET A 219 -6.13 -13.97 -6.83
N ARG A 220 -6.94 -12.96 -6.49
CA ARG A 220 -7.70 -12.19 -7.50
C ARG A 220 -6.80 -11.30 -8.35
N GLU A 221 -5.61 -11.01 -7.87
CA GLU A 221 -4.69 -10.04 -8.48
C GLU A 221 -3.43 -10.70 -9.01
N PHE A 222 -2.89 -11.67 -8.27
CA PHE A 222 -1.61 -12.31 -8.56
C PHE A 222 -1.75 -13.82 -8.70
N ASN A 223 -0.96 -14.36 -9.63
CA ASN A 223 -0.97 -15.80 -9.90
C ASN A 223 -0.42 -16.57 -8.67
N PRO A 224 -1.21 -17.47 -8.05
CA PRO A 224 -0.81 -18.18 -6.84
C PRO A 224 0.44 -19.04 -7.02
N GLU A 225 0.75 -19.49 -8.24
CA GLU A 225 1.96 -20.27 -8.52
C GLU A 225 3.23 -19.42 -8.64
N SER A 226 3.12 -18.08 -8.51
CA SER A 226 4.25 -17.16 -8.69
C SER A 226 4.90 -16.68 -7.41
N PHE A 227 4.34 -17.01 -6.23
CA PHE A 227 4.81 -16.58 -4.91
C PHE A 227 4.39 -17.56 -3.81
N ILE A 228 4.97 -17.41 -2.61
CA ILE A 228 4.58 -18.17 -1.43
C ILE A 228 3.50 -17.38 -0.70
N ASN A 229 2.23 -17.84 -0.79
CA ASN A 229 1.12 -17.23 -0.08
C ASN A 229 1.01 -17.80 1.34
N CYS A 230 1.35 -17.03 2.35
CA CYS A 230 1.31 -17.47 3.74
C CYS A 230 -0.11 -17.77 4.26
N HIS A 231 -1.15 -17.23 3.60
CA HIS A 231 -2.55 -17.58 3.94
C HIS A 231 -2.90 -19.02 3.61
N ASP A 232 -2.26 -19.64 2.60
CA ASP A 232 -2.51 -21.03 2.23
C ASP A 232 -2.04 -22.02 3.31
N PHE A 233 -1.13 -21.57 4.18
CA PHE A 233 -0.66 -22.31 5.36
C PHE A 233 -1.50 -22.01 6.61
N GLY A 234 -2.39 -21.00 6.56
CA GLY A 234 -3.21 -20.56 7.68
C GLY A 234 -2.53 -19.56 8.62
N LEU A 235 -1.50 -18.82 8.14
CA LEU A 235 -0.81 -17.83 8.97
C LEU A 235 -1.75 -16.67 9.33
N THR A 236 -1.86 -16.38 10.64
CA THR A 236 -2.61 -15.24 11.17
C THR A 236 -1.69 -14.08 11.57
N GLU A 237 -2.27 -12.97 12.01
CA GLU A 237 -1.53 -11.80 12.51
C GLU A 237 -0.61 -12.12 13.70
N LYS A 238 -0.93 -13.15 14.48
CA LYS A 238 -0.18 -13.56 15.68
C LYS A 238 1.15 -14.24 15.37
N GLY A 239 1.27 -14.84 14.17
CA GLY A 239 2.49 -15.53 13.76
C GLY A 239 2.71 -16.85 14.51
N GLU A 240 1.77 -17.77 14.37
CA GLU A 240 1.82 -19.09 15.00
C GLU A 240 3.09 -19.85 14.56
N GLN A 241 3.90 -20.26 15.53
CA GLN A 241 5.22 -20.86 15.27
C GLN A 241 5.16 -22.14 14.42
N GLU A 242 4.15 -22.98 14.62
CA GLU A 242 3.96 -24.21 13.83
C GLU A 242 3.64 -23.90 12.36
N ILE A 243 2.86 -22.85 12.10
CA ILE A 243 2.52 -22.41 10.75
C ILE A 243 3.74 -21.77 10.07
N ILE A 244 4.45 -20.91 10.78
CA ILE A 244 5.70 -20.29 10.29
C ILE A 244 6.72 -21.38 9.96
N ALA A 245 6.86 -22.42 10.78
CA ALA A 245 7.76 -23.53 10.49
C ALA A 245 7.44 -24.23 9.17
N LYS A 246 6.15 -24.46 8.85
CA LYS A 246 5.74 -25.04 7.57
C LYS A 246 6.10 -24.14 6.38
N ILE A 247 5.92 -22.82 6.52
CA ILE A 247 6.30 -21.86 5.49
C ILE A 247 7.83 -21.84 5.29
N VAL A 248 8.58 -21.90 6.39
CA VAL A 248 10.05 -21.95 6.33
C VAL A 248 10.52 -23.22 5.62
N GLU A 249 9.87 -24.37 5.84
CA GLU A 249 10.20 -25.61 5.11
C GLU A 249 9.92 -25.47 3.59
N GLU A 250 8.84 -24.80 3.19
CA GLU A 250 8.59 -24.54 1.77
C GLU A 250 9.65 -23.59 1.17
N VAL A 251 10.05 -22.54 1.90
CA VAL A 251 11.14 -21.67 1.49
C VAL A 251 12.46 -22.44 1.35
N LYS A 252 12.77 -23.34 2.28
CA LYS A 252 13.96 -24.21 2.21
C LYS A 252 13.92 -25.14 0.99
N ARG A 253 12.76 -25.75 0.73
CA ARG A 253 12.57 -26.61 -0.44
C ARG A 253 12.91 -25.86 -1.73
N LEU A 254 12.35 -24.67 -1.90
CA LEU A 254 12.63 -23.83 -3.08
C LEU A 254 14.08 -23.33 -3.11
N ASP A 255 14.68 -23.04 -1.97
CA ASP A 255 16.06 -22.56 -1.90
C ASP A 255 17.10 -23.65 -2.29
N GLN A 256 16.74 -24.92 -2.08
CA GLN A 256 17.58 -26.10 -2.34
C GLN A 256 17.29 -26.77 -3.70
N ASP A 257 16.16 -26.43 -4.35
CA ASP A 257 15.76 -26.93 -5.66
C ASP A 257 15.71 -25.80 -6.68
N ASP A 258 16.81 -25.59 -7.38
CA ASP A 258 16.92 -24.52 -8.36
C ASP A 258 15.91 -24.66 -9.52
N LYS A 259 15.49 -25.90 -9.86
CA LYS A 259 14.47 -26.11 -10.89
C LYS A 259 13.10 -25.63 -10.42
N ALA A 260 12.67 -26.03 -9.23
CA ALA A 260 11.40 -25.58 -8.64
C ALA A 260 11.39 -24.06 -8.40
N TYR A 261 12.53 -23.50 -7.95
CA TYR A 261 12.70 -22.06 -7.80
C TYR A 261 12.51 -21.32 -9.13
N MET A 262 13.16 -21.77 -10.22
CA MET A 262 13.09 -21.15 -11.53
C MET A 262 11.70 -21.32 -12.18
N GLU A 263 11.00 -22.42 -11.94
CA GLU A 263 9.62 -22.62 -12.40
C GLU A 263 8.69 -21.56 -11.76
N MET A 264 8.71 -21.38 -10.44
CA MET A 264 7.93 -20.36 -9.74
C MET A 264 8.33 -18.95 -10.18
N LEU A 265 9.63 -18.71 -10.36
CA LEU A 265 10.15 -17.40 -10.75
C LEU A 265 9.70 -17.00 -12.16
N ARG A 266 9.61 -17.94 -13.11
CA ARG A 266 9.15 -17.72 -14.49
C ARG A 266 7.64 -17.65 -14.65
N THR A 267 6.88 -18.09 -13.65
CA THR A 267 5.42 -17.99 -13.68
C THR A 267 5.00 -16.52 -13.72
N PRO A 268 4.10 -16.10 -14.63
CA PRO A 268 3.61 -14.72 -14.69
C PRO A 268 3.10 -14.25 -13.34
N ALA A 269 3.45 -13.00 -12.96
CA ALA A 269 3.11 -12.48 -11.62
C ALA A 269 1.61 -12.24 -11.46
N PHE A 270 0.96 -11.73 -12.51
CA PHE A 270 -0.45 -11.33 -12.47
C PHE A 270 -1.37 -12.45 -13.00
N THR A 271 -2.59 -12.50 -12.50
CA THR A 271 -3.64 -13.33 -13.11
C THR A 271 -4.04 -12.77 -14.46
N ALA A 272 -4.61 -13.60 -15.33
CA ALA A 272 -5.10 -13.16 -16.64
C ALA A 272 -6.24 -12.12 -16.52
N GLU A 273 -7.00 -12.19 -15.43
CA GLU A 273 -8.12 -11.29 -15.13
C GLU A 273 -7.65 -9.93 -14.60
N ASN A 274 -6.45 -9.85 -14.03
CA ASN A 274 -5.90 -8.61 -13.50
C ASN A 274 -5.27 -7.75 -14.61
N ASN A 275 -6.12 -7.11 -15.39
CA ASN A 275 -5.69 -6.20 -16.44
C ASN A 275 -5.36 -4.82 -15.87
N VAL A 276 -4.07 -4.52 -15.74
CA VAL A 276 -3.53 -3.27 -15.18
C VAL A 276 -4.00 -2.05 -15.99
N ASP A 277 -3.96 -2.13 -17.34
CA ASP A 277 -4.35 -1.00 -18.19
C ASP A 277 -5.85 -0.71 -18.07
N MET A 278 -6.68 -1.75 -17.99
CA MET A 278 -8.11 -1.58 -17.75
C MET A 278 -8.37 -0.92 -16.39
N GLN A 279 -7.65 -1.29 -15.34
CA GLN A 279 -7.82 -0.66 -14.02
C GLN A 279 -7.41 0.81 -14.04
N ARG A 280 -6.34 1.17 -14.74
CA ARG A 280 -5.91 2.56 -14.93
C ARG A 280 -6.95 3.37 -15.70
N GLU A 281 -7.53 2.81 -16.76
CA GLU A 281 -8.60 3.44 -17.52
C GLU A 281 -9.90 3.60 -16.70
N LEU A 282 -10.25 2.64 -15.86
CA LEU A 282 -11.40 2.75 -14.96
C LEU A 282 -11.17 3.86 -13.90
N PHE A 283 -9.96 3.96 -13.37
CA PHE A 283 -9.60 5.03 -12.45
C PHE A 283 -9.68 6.41 -13.11
N LYS A 284 -9.17 6.55 -14.32
CA LYS A 284 -9.26 7.77 -15.11
C LYS A 284 -10.72 8.15 -15.39
N LYS A 285 -11.55 7.19 -15.80
CA LYS A 285 -13.00 7.41 -16.00
C LYS A 285 -13.71 7.81 -14.72
N PHE A 286 -13.34 7.22 -13.57
CA PHE A 286 -13.87 7.60 -12.27
C PHE A 286 -13.56 9.05 -11.93
N LEU A 287 -12.31 9.50 -12.12
CA LEU A 287 -11.94 10.90 -11.92
C LEU A 287 -12.74 11.80 -12.86
N PHE A 288 -12.76 11.54 -14.17
CA PHE A 288 -13.50 12.37 -15.11
C PHE A 288 -15.01 12.40 -14.82
N HIS A 289 -15.60 11.29 -14.39
CA HIS A 289 -17.00 11.28 -13.95
C HIS A 289 -17.26 12.26 -12.80
N ILE A 290 -16.35 12.39 -11.84
CA ILE A 290 -16.49 13.35 -10.74
C ILE A 290 -16.41 14.79 -11.26
N PHE A 291 -15.45 15.08 -12.13
CA PHE A 291 -15.08 16.43 -12.53
C PHE A 291 -15.88 16.96 -13.73
N ASP A 292 -16.55 16.09 -14.51
CA ASP A 292 -17.46 16.50 -15.59
C ASP A 292 -18.82 16.99 -15.10
N GLN A 293 -19.16 16.73 -13.83
CA GLN A 293 -20.42 17.18 -13.24
C GLN A 293 -20.34 18.66 -12.86
N ASN A 294 -21.48 19.35 -12.90
CA ASN A 294 -21.55 20.62 -12.19
C ASN A 294 -21.39 20.39 -10.69
N ILE A 295 -20.86 21.39 -9.99
CA ILE A 295 -20.44 21.26 -8.59
C ILE A 295 -21.58 20.79 -7.66
N GLU A 296 -22.80 21.28 -7.87
CA GLU A 296 -23.96 20.90 -7.06
C GLU A 296 -24.31 19.42 -7.25
N SER A 297 -24.20 18.92 -8.49
CA SER A 297 -24.45 17.51 -8.80
C SER A 297 -23.32 16.59 -8.34
N ALA A 298 -22.12 17.11 -8.12
CA ALA A 298 -20.99 16.33 -7.63
C ALA A 298 -21.05 16.01 -6.13
N TYR A 299 -21.85 16.75 -5.37
CA TYR A 299 -22.04 16.41 -3.95
C TYR A 299 -22.82 15.10 -3.79
N ARG A 300 -22.35 14.22 -2.90
CA ARG A 300 -22.95 12.91 -2.61
C ARG A 300 -23.23 12.70 -1.13
N ARG A 301 -22.48 13.37 -0.22
CA ARG A 301 -22.71 13.24 1.22
C ARG A 301 -23.93 14.04 1.66
N ASN A 302 -24.55 13.64 2.78
CA ASN A 302 -25.61 14.44 3.38
C ASN A 302 -25.02 15.69 4.03
N ARG A 303 -25.37 16.88 3.51
CA ARG A 303 -24.90 18.18 3.99
C ARG A 303 -25.89 18.89 4.92
N PHE A 304 -27.06 18.27 5.18
CA PHE A 304 -28.14 18.86 5.96
C PHE A 304 -28.39 18.08 7.25
N TYR A 305 -28.92 18.74 8.27
CA TYR A 305 -29.38 18.19 9.54
C TYR A 305 -28.47 17.08 10.14
N TRP A 306 -28.67 15.80 9.76
CA TRP A 306 -27.87 14.68 10.26
C TRP A 306 -26.42 14.74 9.80
N GLY A 307 -26.17 15.18 8.58
CA GLY A 307 -24.82 15.34 8.02
C GLY A 307 -24.05 16.44 8.78
N GLU A 308 -24.63 17.62 8.95
CA GLU A 308 -24.03 18.71 9.75
C GLU A 308 -23.77 18.28 11.20
N ARG A 309 -24.73 17.58 11.80
CA ARG A 309 -24.60 17.09 13.17
C ARG A 309 -23.47 16.06 13.30
N TYR A 310 -23.33 15.18 12.30
CA TYR A 310 -22.24 14.21 12.24
C TYR A 310 -20.89 14.90 12.09
N GLU A 311 -20.73 15.82 11.14
CA GLU A 311 -19.50 16.59 10.95
C GLU A 311 -19.11 17.39 12.18
N ARG A 312 -20.07 18.01 12.85
CA ARG A 312 -19.82 18.76 14.11
C ARG A 312 -19.22 17.85 15.18
N LYS A 313 -19.74 16.63 15.32
CA LYS A 313 -19.17 15.65 16.27
C LYS A 313 -17.74 15.28 15.88
N GLN A 314 -17.47 15.07 14.59
CA GLN A 314 -16.12 14.78 14.12
C GLN A 314 -15.15 15.94 14.35
N ARG A 315 -15.56 17.18 14.10
CA ARG A 315 -14.76 18.39 14.41
C ARG A 315 -14.38 18.47 15.89
N ILE A 316 -15.33 18.25 16.77
CA ILE A 316 -15.11 18.29 18.23
C ILE A 316 -14.16 17.14 18.63
N GLY A 317 -14.43 15.92 18.18
CA GLY A 317 -13.60 14.75 18.46
C GLY A 317 -12.15 14.91 17.99
N ASN A 318 -11.96 15.36 16.74
CA ASN A 318 -10.65 15.61 16.17
C ASN A 318 -9.90 16.73 16.91
N ARG A 319 -10.58 17.84 17.23
CA ARG A 319 -9.98 18.93 18.00
C ARG A 319 -9.48 18.46 19.35
N PHE A 320 -10.30 17.65 20.04
CA PHE A 320 -9.91 17.05 21.31
C PHE A 320 -8.75 16.06 21.16
N TYR A 321 -8.80 15.18 20.17
CA TYR A 321 -7.72 14.24 19.87
C TYR A 321 -6.37 14.94 19.62
N TRP A 322 -6.37 15.99 18.79
CA TRP A 322 -5.15 16.74 18.48
C TRP A 322 -4.61 17.52 19.68
N GLN A 323 -5.50 18.04 20.54
CA GLN A 323 -5.09 18.67 21.81
C GLN A 323 -4.45 17.65 22.76
N CYS A 324 -4.98 16.43 22.83
CA CYS A 324 -4.49 15.37 23.68
C CYS A 324 -3.28 14.60 23.08
N ARG A 325 -2.97 14.77 21.80
CA ARG A 325 -1.91 14.03 21.10
C ARG A 325 -0.54 14.15 21.76
N LYS A 326 -0.25 15.29 22.39
CA LYS A 326 1.00 15.49 23.15
C LYS A 326 1.10 14.58 24.39
N VAL A 327 -0.02 14.12 24.93
CA VAL A 327 -0.11 13.27 26.12
C VAL A 327 -0.16 11.77 25.75
N ILE A 328 -0.65 11.45 24.56
CA ILE A 328 -0.80 10.06 24.08
C ILE A 328 0.53 9.30 24.05
N PRO A 329 1.66 9.84 23.53
CA PRO A 329 2.96 9.16 23.53
C PRO A 329 3.45 8.84 24.94
N ILE A 330 3.17 9.69 25.92
CA ILE A 330 3.54 9.48 27.34
C ILE A 330 2.75 8.29 27.89
N ARG A 331 1.44 8.24 27.65
CA ARG A 331 0.56 7.15 28.06
C ARG A 331 0.98 5.81 27.43
N ASP A 332 1.32 5.81 26.12
CA ASP A 332 1.73 4.61 25.41
C ASP A 332 3.13 4.16 25.82
N GLY A 333 4.02 5.08 26.13
CA GLY A 333 5.31 4.80 26.77
C GLY A 333 5.15 4.13 28.15
N ILE A 334 4.23 4.63 28.97
CA ILE A 334 3.88 4.04 30.25
C ILE A 334 3.27 2.65 30.10
N ARG A 335 2.33 2.44 29.15
CA ARG A 335 1.74 1.13 28.85
C ARG A 335 2.79 0.12 28.35
N LYS A 336 3.75 0.52 27.51
CA LYS A 336 4.87 -0.33 27.08
C LYS A 336 5.78 -0.71 28.24
N LEU A 337 6.02 0.18 29.19
CA LEU A 337 6.76 -0.11 30.44
C LEU A 337 6.04 -1.18 31.26
N PHE A 338 4.74 -1.02 31.49
CA PHE A 338 3.96 -2.00 32.30
C PHE A 338 3.75 -3.35 31.60
N ARG A 339 3.83 -3.44 30.26
CA ARG A 339 3.82 -4.72 29.52
C ARG A 339 5.16 -5.48 29.58
N ARG A 340 6.27 -4.80 29.91
CA ARG A 340 7.59 -5.45 30.10
C ARG A 340 7.73 -6.14 31.46
N TYR A 341 6.83 -5.90 32.40
CA TYR A 341 6.85 -6.47 33.75
C TYR A 341 5.70 -7.46 34.00
N LYS A 342 5.01 -7.90 32.98
CA LYS A 342 4.11 -9.06 32.94
C LYS A 342 4.68 -10.11 31.98
#